data_94f4f4d459725458871e12ca5871f205
#
_entry.id   94f4f4d459725458871e12ca5871f205
#
_cell.length_a   1.000
_cell.length_b   1.000
_cell.length_c   1.000
_cell.angle_alpha   90.00
_cell.angle_beta   90.00
_cell.angle_gamma   90.00
#
_symmetry.space_group_name_H-M   'P 1'
#
loop_
_entity.id
_entity.type
_entity.pdbx_description
1 polymer ?
#
loop_
_entity_poly.entity_id
_entity_poly.type
_entity_poly.pdbx_seq_one_letter_code
_entity_poly.pdbx_strand_id
1 'polypeptide(L)'
;FERWCSSVELPPLPASASTVAMFIAAEAEQQRNPSTIARRLAAIRLLHQGARHPSPTESVEVTEVMRGIRREWNKPPLQKEAALDTGIKRMIDAVEPQSACGLRDRALLLVGFAGAFRRSELVALDVADLEFADEGLRILIRRSKTDQEGEGRIIGVPRVTGSDYCPVQALRDWLTVADIDDGP
;
A
#
# COMPACT_ATOMS: atom_id res chain seq x y z
N PHE A 1 9.88 -2.99 19.32
CA PHE A 1 10.71 -2.23 20.25
C PHE A 1 10.60 -2.81 21.66
N GLU A 2 9.41 -2.93 22.23
CA GLU A 2 9.16 -3.48 23.58
C GLU A 2 9.80 -4.86 23.78
N ARG A 3 9.57 -5.81 22.84
CA ARG A 3 10.21 -7.14 22.92
C ARG A 3 11.73 -7.09 22.92
N TRP A 4 12.30 -6.17 22.13
CA TRP A 4 13.75 -5.99 22.10
C TRP A 4 14.25 -5.40 23.44
N CYS A 5 13.58 -4.38 23.95
CA CYS A 5 13.90 -3.82 25.27
C CYS A 5 13.83 -4.90 26.37
N SER A 6 12.80 -5.75 26.35
CA SER A 6 12.67 -6.86 27.29
C SER A 6 13.84 -7.85 27.18
N SER A 7 14.34 -8.11 25.97
CA SER A 7 15.48 -9.05 25.76
C SER A 7 16.81 -8.50 26.24
N VAL A 8 16.93 -7.19 26.43
CA VAL A 8 18.14 -6.52 26.92
C VAL A 8 17.93 -5.85 28.30
N GLU A 9 16.81 -6.15 28.93
CA GLU A 9 16.45 -5.66 30.27
C GLU A 9 16.44 -4.12 30.41
N LEU A 10 16.02 -3.42 29.35
CA LEU A 10 15.90 -1.97 29.31
C LEU A 10 14.44 -1.53 29.31
N PRO A 11 14.09 -0.40 29.95
CA PRO A 11 12.74 0.11 29.94
C PRO A 11 12.35 0.62 28.56
N PRO A 12 11.20 0.17 28.02
CA PRO A 12 10.71 0.66 26.72
C PRO A 12 10.03 2.01 26.79
N LEU A 13 9.52 2.40 28.00
CA LEU A 13 8.77 3.64 28.19
C LEU A 13 8.86 4.12 29.65
N PRO A 14 9.41 5.31 29.94
CA PRO A 14 10.17 6.12 28.99
C PRO A 14 11.50 5.46 28.62
N ALA A 15 11.82 5.43 27.34
CA ALA A 15 13.11 4.96 26.89
C ALA A 15 14.13 6.11 26.87
N SER A 16 15.41 5.79 27.13
CA SER A 16 16.50 6.74 26.96
C SER A 16 16.89 6.89 25.48
N ALA A 17 17.58 7.97 25.14
CA ALA A 17 18.16 8.16 23.81
C ALA A 17 19.13 7.05 23.44
N SER A 18 19.97 6.62 24.39
CA SER A 18 20.91 5.49 24.20
C SER A 18 20.18 4.18 23.95
N THR A 19 19.09 3.89 24.67
CA THR A 19 18.26 2.70 24.42
C THR A 19 17.74 2.68 22.98
N VAL A 20 17.25 3.81 22.48
CA VAL A 20 16.75 3.92 21.11
C VAL A 20 17.89 3.83 20.08
N ALA A 21 19.03 4.43 20.35
CA ALA A 21 20.21 4.36 19.49
C ALA A 21 20.72 2.90 19.37
N MET A 22 20.80 2.17 20.49
CA MET A 22 21.16 0.75 20.50
C MET A 22 20.15 -0.10 19.71
N PHE A 23 18.86 0.16 19.89
CA PHE A 23 17.82 -0.54 19.13
C PHE A 23 17.97 -0.37 17.62
N ILE A 24 18.15 0.86 17.13
CA ILE A 24 18.29 1.08 15.69
C ILE A 24 19.60 0.54 15.14
N ALA A 25 20.68 0.50 15.92
CA ALA A 25 21.92 -0.17 15.56
C ALA A 25 21.71 -1.69 15.40
N ALA A 26 21.06 -2.33 16.37
CA ALA A 26 20.72 -3.76 16.29
C ALA A 26 19.80 -4.09 15.09
N GLU A 27 18.87 -3.20 14.73
CA GLU A 27 18.06 -3.34 13.52
C GLU A 27 18.90 -3.24 12.23
N ALA A 28 19.90 -2.36 12.22
CA ALA A 28 20.82 -2.22 11.09
C ALA A 28 21.72 -3.45 10.93
N GLU A 29 22.21 -4.03 12.03
CA GLU A 29 22.96 -5.30 12.02
C GLU A 29 22.12 -6.44 11.41
N GLN A 30 20.81 -6.46 11.66
CA GLN A 30 19.88 -7.39 11.03
C GLN A 30 19.57 -7.05 9.56
N GLN A 31 20.31 -6.13 8.96
CA GLN A 31 20.12 -5.69 7.58
C GLN A 31 18.69 -5.16 7.29
N ARG A 32 18.04 -4.53 8.25
CA ARG A 32 16.76 -3.85 8.06
C ARG A 32 16.95 -2.58 7.26
N ASN A 33 16.04 -2.37 6.30
CA ASN A 33 16.08 -1.18 5.46
C ASN A 33 15.95 0.10 6.31
N PRO A 34 16.77 1.15 6.07
CA PRO A 34 16.68 2.42 6.78
C PRO A 34 15.29 3.05 6.82
N SER A 35 14.47 2.85 5.78
CA SER A 35 13.08 3.31 5.77
C SER A 35 12.20 2.55 6.77
N THR A 36 12.49 1.28 7.01
CA THR A 36 11.82 0.47 8.03
C THR A 36 12.22 0.93 9.43
N ILE A 37 13.51 1.19 9.64
CA ILE A 37 14.02 1.73 10.92
C ILE A 37 13.41 3.10 11.21
N ALA A 38 13.34 3.99 10.21
CA ALA A 38 12.71 5.31 10.34
C ALA A 38 11.22 5.21 10.74
N ARG A 39 10.45 4.25 10.17
CA ARG A 39 9.06 4.02 10.60
C ARG A 39 8.95 3.54 12.03
N ARG A 40 9.91 2.71 12.50
CA ARG A 40 9.97 2.27 13.90
C ARG A 40 10.30 3.42 14.84
N LEU A 41 11.21 4.30 14.47
CA LEU A 41 11.48 5.54 15.22
C LEU A 41 10.22 6.42 15.33
N ALA A 42 9.46 6.57 14.23
CA ALA A 42 8.21 7.32 14.27
C ALA A 42 7.19 6.69 15.23
N ALA A 43 7.09 5.36 15.27
CA ALA A 43 6.22 4.65 16.21
C ALA A 43 6.66 4.84 17.68
N ILE A 44 7.97 4.78 17.96
CA ILE A 44 8.54 5.05 19.28
C ILE A 44 8.23 6.49 19.72
N ARG A 45 8.35 7.46 18.81
CA ARG A 45 7.98 8.85 19.04
C ARG A 45 6.52 8.98 19.47
N LEU A 46 5.59 8.40 18.68
CA LEU A 46 4.16 8.45 18.97
C LEU A 46 3.82 7.80 20.31
N LEU A 47 4.45 6.67 20.65
CA LEU A 47 4.26 6.00 21.91
C LEU A 47 4.64 6.92 23.10
N HIS A 48 5.81 7.57 23.04
CA HIS A 48 6.26 8.49 24.09
C HIS A 48 5.33 9.70 24.21
N GLN A 49 4.95 10.30 23.08
CA GLN A 49 4.02 11.44 23.05
C GLN A 49 2.66 11.06 23.65
N GLY A 50 2.11 9.90 23.28
CA GLY A 50 0.85 9.38 23.81
C GLY A 50 0.90 9.15 25.33
N ALA A 51 2.05 8.72 25.85
CA ALA A 51 2.29 8.56 27.28
C ALA A 51 2.74 9.85 27.99
N ARG A 52 2.75 10.99 27.29
CA ARG A 52 3.19 12.30 27.79
C ARG A 52 4.65 12.33 28.29
N HIS A 53 5.51 11.52 27.69
CA HIS A 53 6.95 11.56 27.91
C HIS A 53 7.67 12.30 26.76
N PRO A 54 8.81 12.96 27.05
CA PRO A 54 9.68 13.48 26.02
C PRO A 54 10.12 12.37 25.07
N SER A 55 10.08 12.63 23.76
CA SER A 55 10.52 11.64 22.78
C SER A 55 12.04 11.61 22.68
N PRO A 56 12.71 10.44 22.85
CA PRO A 56 14.15 10.31 22.70
C PRO A 56 14.61 10.29 21.22
N THR A 57 13.70 10.17 20.27
CA THR A 57 14.02 9.91 18.85
C THR A 57 14.64 11.10 18.11
N GLU A 58 14.54 12.32 18.67
CA GLU A 58 15.09 13.55 18.11
C GLU A 58 16.42 13.94 18.76
N SER A 59 16.95 13.13 19.67
CA SER A 59 18.26 13.37 20.30
C SER A 59 19.38 13.32 19.25
N VAL A 60 20.45 14.04 19.53
CA VAL A 60 21.66 14.04 18.67
C VAL A 60 22.19 12.62 18.50
N GLU A 61 22.21 11.84 19.57
CA GLU A 61 22.68 10.46 19.60
C GLU A 61 21.91 9.58 18.58
N VAL A 62 20.57 9.58 18.62
CA VAL A 62 19.75 8.79 17.70
C VAL A 62 19.87 9.29 16.27
N THR A 63 19.92 10.60 16.06
CA THR A 63 20.04 11.18 14.71
C THR A 63 21.38 10.87 14.07
N GLU A 64 22.49 10.88 14.81
CA GLU A 64 23.80 10.54 14.29
C GLU A 64 23.91 9.05 13.95
N VAL A 65 23.41 8.15 14.81
CA VAL A 65 23.37 6.70 14.51
C VAL A 65 22.53 6.47 13.25
N MET A 66 21.35 7.09 13.14
CA MET A 66 20.51 6.94 11.94
C MET A 66 21.18 7.49 10.67
N ARG A 67 21.97 8.59 10.79
CA ARG A 67 22.78 9.13 9.70
C ARG A 67 23.86 8.13 9.26
N GLY A 68 24.56 7.52 10.22
CA GLY A 68 25.54 6.46 9.97
C GLY A 68 24.92 5.29 9.22
N ILE A 69 23.80 4.76 9.73
CA ILE A 69 23.05 3.66 9.11
C ILE A 69 22.70 3.97 7.65
N ARG A 70 22.19 5.18 7.36
CA ARG A 70 21.86 5.58 5.98
C ARG A 70 23.07 5.64 5.07
N ARG A 71 24.22 6.08 5.59
CA ARG A 71 25.49 6.20 4.86
C ARG A 71 26.04 4.82 4.52
N GLU A 72 26.02 3.90 5.47
CA GLU A 72 26.52 2.53 5.30
C GLU A 72 25.61 1.68 4.42
N TRP A 73 24.30 1.95 4.45
CA TRP A 73 23.31 1.19 3.66
C TRP A 73 23.65 1.15 2.18
N ASN A 74 24.14 2.22 1.60
CA ASN A 74 24.61 2.39 0.21
C ASN A 74 23.89 1.55 -0.87
N LYS A 75 22.64 1.17 -0.61
CA LYS A 75 21.79 0.46 -1.57
C LYS A 75 20.69 1.41 -2.03
N PRO A 76 20.61 1.75 -3.32
CA PRO A 76 19.50 2.54 -3.84
C PRO A 76 18.18 1.80 -3.54
N PRO A 77 17.07 2.53 -3.34
CA PRO A 77 15.77 1.90 -3.23
C PRO A 77 15.49 1.02 -4.45
N LEU A 78 15.30 -0.27 -4.24
CA LEU A 78 14.87 -1.16 -5.33
C LEU A 78 13.44 -0.80 -5.70
N GLN A 79 13.28 -0.01 -6.73
CA GLN A 79 11.97 0.27 -7.30
C GLN A 79 11.50 -0.94 -8.09
N LYS A 80 10.24 -1.31 -7.92
CA LYS A 80 9.61 -2.31 -8.78
C LYS A 80 9.48 -1.72 -10.18
N GLU A 81 9.65 -2.58 -11.18
CA GLU A 81 9.41 -2.20 -12.57
C GLU A 81 7.98 -1.69 -12.74
N ALA A 82 7.82 -0.62 -13.51
CA ALA A 82 6.50 -0.07 -13.77
C ALA A 82 5.68 -1.08 -14.58
N ALA A 83 4.44 -1.31 -14.17
CA ALA A 83 3.51 -2.11 -14.95
C ALA A 83 3.08 -1.30 -16.18
N LEU A 84 3.69 -1.58 -17.32
CA LEU A 84 3.32 -1.02 -18.61
C LEU A 84 2.21 -1.85 -19.26
N ASP A 85 1.58 -1.30 -20.28
CA ASP A 85 0.50 -1.95 -21.05
C ASP A 85 0.84 -3.39 -21.46
N THR A 86 2.04 -3.60 -22.01
CA THR A 86 2.52 -4.93 -22.39
C THR A 86 2.68 -5.89 -21.20
N GLY A 87 3.08 -5.37 -20.04
CA GLY A 87 3.20 -6.15 -18.82
C GLY A 87 1.84 -6.59 -18.29
N ILE A 88 0.86 -5.70 -18.30
CA ILE A 88 -0.52 -6.00 -17.89
C ILE A 88 -1.15 -7.04 -18.82
N LYS A 89 -1.01 -6.87 -20.13
CA LYS A 89 -1.51 -7.87 -21.11
C LYS A 89 -0.94 -9.26 -20.86
N ARG A 90 0.38 -9.37 -20.66
CA ARG A 90 1.01 -10.65 -20.32
C ARG A 90 0.51 -11.26 -19.01
N MET A 91 0.22 -10.44 -18.00
CA MET A 91 -0.37 -10.93 -16.75
C MET A 91 -1.78 -11.48 -16.99
N ILE A 92 -2.59 -10.77 -17.78
CA ILE A 92 -3.96 -11.16 -18.13
C ILE A 92 -3.97 -12.46 -18.95
N ASP A 93 -3.07 -12.59 -19.91
CA ASP A 93 -2.95 -13.78 -20.76
C ASP A 93 -2.52 -15.03 -19.97
N ALA A 94 -1.88 -14.84 -18.81
CA ALA A 94 -1.50 -15.92 -17.89
C ALA A 94 -2.61 -16.32 -16.90
N VAL A 95 -3.71 -15.57 -16.84
CA VAL A 95 -4.85 -15.86 -15.94
C VAL A 95 -5.78 -16.87 -16.62
N GLU A 96 -6.26 -17.86 -15.85
CA GLU A 96 -7.26 -18.84 -16.30
C GLU A 96 -8.55 -18.14 -16.75
N PRO A 97 -8.89 -18.13 -18.04
CA PRO A 97 -9.90 -17.20 -18.57
C PRO A 97 -11.36 -17.56 -18.20
N GLN A 98 -11.63 -18.78 -17.75
CA GLN A 98 -12.99 -19.28 -17.55
C GLN A 98 -13.35 -19.59 -16.10
N SER A 99 -12.40 -19.52 -15.19
CA SER A 99 -12.72 -19.69 -13.76
C SER A 99 -13.23 -18.38 -13.15
N ALA A 100 -14.12 -18.46 -12.16
CA ALA A 100 -14.59 -17.27 -11.44
C ALA A 100 -13.42 -16.46 -10.84
N CYS A 101 -12.38 -17.15 -10.32
CA CYS A 101 -11.17 -16.49 -9.84
C CYS A 101 -10.40 -15.80 -10.97
N GLY A 102 -10.31 -16.42 -12.14
CA GLY A 102 -9.62 -15.83 -13.30
C GLY A 102 -10.35 -14.60 -13.83
N LEU A 103 -11.68 -14.64 -13.93
CA LEU A 103 -12.48 -13.49 -14.32
C LEU A 103 -12.33 -12.34 -13.34
N ARG A 104 -12.32 -12.62 -12.03
CA ARG A 104 -12.05 -11.65 -10.98
C ARG A 104 -10.68 -11.01 -11.15
N ASP A 105 -9.64 -11.82 -11.27
CA ASP A 105 -8.26 -11.36 -11.33
C ASP A 105 -8.02 -10.53 -12.59
N ARG A 106 -8.64 -10.92 -13.71
CA ARG A 106 -8.67 -10.15 -14.96
C ARG A 106 -9.35 -8.79 -14.78
N ALA A 107 -10.53 -8.75 -14.14
CA ALA A 107 -11.24 -7.51 -13.84
C ALA A 107 -10.41 -6.59 -12.94
N LEU A 108 -9.81 -7.13 -11.86
CA LEU A 108 -8.94 -6.38 -10.95
C LEU A 108 -7.73 -5.77 -11.67
N LEU A 109 -7.05 -6.53 -12.53
CA LEU A 109 -5.89 -6.04 -13.27
C LEU A 109 -6.27 -4.94 -14.27
N LEU A 110 -7.33 -5.15 -15.06
CA LEU A 110 -7.74 -4.21 -16.10
C LEU A 110 -8.32 -2.92 -15.52
N VAL A 111 -9.26 -3.03 -14.57
CA VAL A 111 -9.88 -1.87 -13.93
C VAL A 111 -8.86 -1.11 -13.08
N GLY A 112 -8.04 -1.84 -12.30
CA GLY A 112 -7.01 -1.25 -11.47
C GLY A 112 -5.97 -0.48 -12.28
N PHE A 113 -5.57 -1.01 -13.44
CA PHE A 113 -4.63 -0.34 -14.34
C PHE A 113 -5.28 0.85 -15.06
N ALA A 114 -6.46 0.68 -15.66
CA ALA A 114 -7.14 1.73 -16.41
C ALA A 114 -7.52 2.94 -15.54
N GLY A 115 -7.96 2.70 -14.30
CA GLY A 115 -8.30 3.75 -13.35
C GLY A 115 -7.12 4.24 -12.51
N ALA A 116 -5.91 3.67 -12.68
CA ALA A 116 -4.74 3.95 -11.86
C ALA A 116 -5.04 3.87 -10.35
N PHE A 117 -5.84 2.89 -9.94
CA PHE A 117 -6.28 2.74 -8.55
C PHE A 117 -5.16 2.28 -7.64
N ARG A 118 -5.13 2.82 -6.42
CA ARG A 118 -4.41 2.16 -5.34
C ARG A 118 -5.12 0.87 -4.95
N ARG A 119 -4.36 -0.13 -4.48
CA ARG A 119 -4.94 -1.39 -4.02
C ARG A 119 -6.07 -1.17 -2.99
N SER A 120 -5.87 -0.25 -2.04
CA SER A 120 -6.88 0.07 -1.02
C SER A 120 -8.14 0.73 -1.57
N GLU A 121 -8.04 1.47 -2.67
CA GLU A 121 -9.18 2.06 -3.35
C GLU A 121 -9.95 0.97 -4.12
N LEU A 122 -9.23 0.10 -4.83
CA LEU A 122 -9.83 -0.96 -5.64
C LEU A 122 -10.60 -2.00 -4.81
N VAL A 123 -10.04 -2.43 -3.66
CA VAL A 123 -10.69 -3.42 -2.78
C VAL A 123 -11.78 -2.84 -1.87
N ALA A 124 -11.94 -1.53 -1.87
CA ALA A 124 -12.99 -0.83 -1.12
C ALA A 124 -14.18 -0.43 -2.00
N LEU A 125 -14.17 -0.81 -3.28
CA LEU A 125 -15.29 -0.57 -4.18
C LEU A 125 -16.48 -1.45 -3.80
N ASP A 126 -17.63 -0.85 -3.91
CA ASP A 126 -18.93 -1.50 -3.77
C ASP A 126 -19.65 -1.45 -5.14
N VAL A 127 -20.55 -2.38 -5.42
CA VAL A 127 -21.33 -2.36 -6.67
C VAL A 127 -22.08 -1.04 -6.82
N ALA A 128 -22.57 -0.48 -5.73
CA ALA A 128 -23.24 0.82 -5.71
C ALA A 128 -22.33 2.01 -6.14
N ASP A 129 -21.01 1.82 -6.17
CA ASP A 129 -20.06 2.81 -6.66
C ASP A 129 -19.84 2.77 -8.18
N LEU A 130 -20.45 1.81 -8.87
CA LEU A 130 -20.25 1.53 -10.28
C LEU A 130 -21.45 2.01 -11.11
N GLU A 131 -21.20 2.91 -12.03
CA GLU A 131 -22.20 3.39 -12.99
C GLU A 131 -21.74 3.02 -14.41
N PHE A 132 -22.40 2.03 -15.01
CA PHE A 132 -22.11 1.58 -16.36
C PHE A 132 -22.84 2.46 -17.38
N ALA A 133 -22.08 3.01 -18.34
CA ALA A 133 -22.57 3.80 -19.45
C ALA A 133 -22.14 3.19 -20.80
N ASP A 134 -22.64 3.73 -21.91
CA ASP A 134 -22.27 3.25 -23.25
C ASP A 134 -20.80 3.50 -23.56
N GLU A 135 -20.26 4.64 -23.13
CA GLU A 135 -18.87 5.03 -23.35
C GLU A 135 -17.90 4.32 -22.40
N GLY A 136 -18.38 3.79 -21.26
CA GLY A 136 -17.50 3.22 -20.27
C GLY A 136 -18.14 2.95 -18.92
N LEU A 137 -17.31 3.10 -17.88
CA LEU A 137 -17.67 2.89 -16.50
C LEU A 137 -17.24 4.10 -15.66
N ARG A 138 -18.15 4.64 -14.86
CA ARG A 138 -17.85 5.66 -13.85
C ARG A 138 -17.76 4.99 -12.50
N ILE A 139 -16.67 5.24 -11.77
CA ILE A 139 -16.39 4.63 -10.48
C ILE A 139 -16.26 5.73 -9.43
N LEU A 140 -17.08 5.66 -8.39
CA LEU A 140 -17.00 6.57 -7.25
C LEU A 140 -15.98 6.03 -6.23
N ILE A 141 -14.91 6.78 -6.01
CA ILE A 141 -13.97 6.53 -4.92
C ILE A 141 -14.40 7.35 -3.72
N ARG A 142 -15.02 6.70 -2.73
CA ARG A 142 -15.55 7.35 -1.53
C ARG A 142 -14.46 7.92 -0.63
N ARG A 143 -13.29 7.28 -0.58
CA ARG A 143 -12.12 7.72 0.22
C ARG A 143 -10.82 7.35 -0.45
N SER A 144 -9.85 8.25 -0.37
CA SER A 144 -8.49 8.02 -0.84
C SER A 144 -7.48 8.45 0.23
N LYS A 145 -6.24 7.94 0.14
CA LYS A 145 -5.16 8.33 1.07
C LYS A 145 -4.88 9.84 1.06
N THR A 146 -5.18 10.52 -0.03
CA THR A 146 -4.95 11.97 -0.21
C THR A 146 -6.20 12.80 0.03
N ASP A 147 -7.36 12.16 0.15
CA ASP A 147 -8.64 12.78 0.45
C ASP A 147 -8.96 12.57 1.93
N GLN A 148 -8.45 13.49 2.77
CA GLN A 148 -8.65 13.43 4.23
C GLN A 148 -10.04 13.96 4.63
N GLU A 149 -10.68 14.77 3.78
CA GLU A 149 -11.99 15.38 4.04
C GLU A 149 -13.14 14.48 3.58
N GLY A 150 -12.84 13.47 2.74
CA GLY A 150 -13.84 12.48 2.29
C GLY A 150 -14.79 13.03 1.23
N GLU A 151 -14.32 13.98 0.41
CA GLU A 151 -15.12 14.52 -0.69
C GLU A 151 -15.41 13.50 -1.79
N GLY A 152 -14.57 12.46 -1.88
CA GLY A 152 -14.64 11.43 -2.90
C GLY A 152 -14.23 11.96 -4.28
N ARG A 153 -14.11 11.05 -5.24
CA ARG A 153 -13.86 11.41 -6.64
C ARG A 153 -14.45 10.39 -7.59
N ILE A 154 -14.87 10.84 -8.77
CA ILE A 154 -15.33 9.96 -9.83
C ILE A 154 -14.20 9.75 -10.83
N ILE A 155 -13.96 8.48 -11.18
CA ILE A 155 -12.99 8.07 -12.20
C ILE A 155 -13.75 7.45 -13.36
N GLY A 156 -13.51 7.97 -14.58
CA GLY A 156 -14.02 7.38 -15.80
C GLY A 156 -13.05 6.33 -16.36
N VAL A 157 -13.55 5.14 -16.62
CA VAL A 157 -12.82 4.05 -17.27
C VAL A 157 -13.46 3.82 -18.62
N PRO A 158 -12.75 4.08 -19.74
CA PRO A 158 -13.35 3.98 -21.06
C PRO A 158 -13.61 2.53 -21.46
N ARG A 159 -14.66 2.30 -22.25
CA ARG A 159 -14.89 1.03 -22.93
C ARG A 159 -13.96 0.89 -24.11
N VAL A 160 -13.33 -0.27 -24.24
CA VAL A 160 -12.47 -0.60 -25.39
C VAL A 160 -13.20 -1.64 -26.24
N THR A 161 -13.85 -1.18 -27.29
CA THR A 161 -14.65 -2.04 -28.18
C THR A 161 -13.76 -2.95 -29.00
N GLY A 162 -14.12 -4.22 -29.11
CA GLY A 162 -13.38 -5.21 -29.91
C GLY A 162 -12.04 -5.63 -29.35
N SER A 163 -11.80 -5.41 -28.05
CA SER A 163 -10.58 -5.79 -27.38
C SER A 163 -10.86 -6.76 -26.22
N ASP A 164 -10.08 -7.84 -26.17
CA ASP A 164 -10.09 -8.77 -25.03
C ASP A 164 -9.59 -8.12 -23.73
N TYR A 165 -8.97 -6.95 -23.81
CA TYR A 165 -8.44 -6.20 -22.67
C TYR A 165 -9.36 -5.03 -22.25
N CYS A 166 -10.67 -5.14 -22.54
CA CYS A 166 -11.63 -4.12 -22.13
C CYS A 166 -11.91 -4.23 -20.62
N PRO A 167 -11.57 -3.19 -19.81
CA PRO A 167 -11.79 -3.23 -18.35
C PRO A 167 -13.27 -3.30 -17.99
N VAL A 168 -14.12 -2.61 -18.76
CA VAL A 168 -15.57 -2.57 -18.52
C VAL A 168 -16.21 -3.93 -18.78
N GLN A 169 -15.79 -4.62 -19.85
CA GLN A 169 -16.30 -5.94 -20.17
C GLN A 169 -15.81 -6.98 -19.14
N ALA A 170 -14.53 -6.94 -18.80
CA ALA A 170 -13.98 -7.86 -17.81
C ALA A 170 -14.66 -7.76 -16.44
N LEU A 171 -15.01 -6.54 -16.01
CA LEU A 171 -15.76 -6.34 -14.77
C LEU A 171 -17.19 -6.90 -14.87
N ARG A 172 -17.88 -6.65 -15.97
CA ARG A 172 -19.24 -7.20 -16.20
C ARG A 172 -19.26 -8.72 -16.21
N ASP A 173 -18.28 -9.34 -16.90
CA ASP A 173 -18.19 -10.79 -17.00
C ASP A 173 -17.98 -11.41 -15.62
N TRP A 174 -17.11 -10.82 -14.80
CA TRP A 174 -16.89 -11.28 -13.43
C TRP A 174 -18.14 -11.14 -12.57
N LEU A 175 -18.76 -9.94 -12.52
CA LEU A 175 -19.97 -9.70 -11.72
C LEU A 175 -21.08 -10.67 -12.10
N THR A 176 -21.28 -10.92 -13.41
CA THR A 176 -22.29 -11.85 -13.92
C THR A 176 -22.03 -13.28 -13.50
N VAL A 177 -20.78 -13.79 -13.66
CA VAL A 177 -20.44 -15.18 -13.32
C VAL A 177 -20.41 -15.43 -11.82
N ALA A 178 -20.06 -14.40 -11.05
CA ALA A 178 -20.04 -14.46 -9.59
C ALA A 178 -21.40 -14.20 -8.94
N ASP A 179 -22.42 -13.86 -9.73
CA ASP A 179 -23.79 -13.51 -9.27
C ASP A 179 -23.78 -12.40 -8.22
N ILE A 180 -22.99 -11.32 -8.52
CA ILE A 180 -22.79 -10.19 -7.63
C ILE A 180 -23.64 -9.02 -8.15
N ASP A 181 -24.72 -8.71 -7.45
CA ASP A 181 -25.64 -7.59 -7.78
C ASP A 181 -25.52 -6.45 -6.77
N ASP A 182 -24.99 -6.70 -5.58
CA ASP A 182 -24.81 -5.72 -4.52
C ASP A 182 -23.59 -6.06 -3.63
N GLY A 183 -23.22 -5.12 -2.74
CA GLY A 183 -22.16 -5.28 -1.77
C GLY A 183 -20.75 -4.97 -2.32
N PRO A 184 -19.73 -5.20 -1.48
CA PRO A 184 -18.32 -4.93 -1.81
C PRO A 184 -17.69 -6.00 -2.71
#